data_ecc0b0027fef1f48bdd2018d314f4457
#
_entry.id   ecc0b0027fef1f48bdd2018d314f4457
#
_cell.length_a   1.000
_cell.length_b   1.000
_cell.length_c   1.000
_cell.angle_alpha   90.00
_cell.angle_beta   90.00
_cell.angle_gamma   90.00
#
_symmetry.space_group_name_H-M   'P 1'
#
loop_
_entity.id
_entity.type
_entity.pdbx_description
1 polymer ?
#
loop_
_entity_poly.entity_id
_entity_poly.type
_entity_poly.pdbx_seq_one_letter_code
_entity_poly.pdbx_strand_id
1 'polypeptide(L)'
;MIFKFEDIFHEEDLSLEIPRYVGQITEKAFRATVGLLEYCSQFAVAGSIRAWMINEGEIMHFVTLEPESDKGVVQSFVKGRKLVKVKGKEEEAIDALSKAIEKYDRHAQAYERRAKVNFRLNNYHDALRDYNKCINTDPTIPTAYYGRAKIHMLREEWEIAIENLDESIKKSIALQTLYWKSRRLKSECHIKLKEWQKAAFDLKLFTNRKFAEDDPNKYWLRWAYYHYGIVLLELEDFQEALKAFDKAADLPEVNDGVSEVDILTFRGIAKQKTGKSGYVKDIKEAAAKGGKRAKSMLKNIQK
;
A
#
# COMPACT_ATOMS: atom_id res chain seq x y z
N MET A 1 10.13 22.18 19.73
CA MET A 1 10.57 23.06 18.64
C MET A 1 9.33 23.83 18.23
N ILE A 2 9.35 25.14 18.33
CA ILE A 2 8.24 26.00 17.87
C ILE A 2 8.64 26.40 16.46
N PHE A 3 7.82 26.00 15.48
CA PHE A 3 8.01 26.49 14.10
C PHE A 3 7.84 28.01 14.11
N LYS A 4 8.70 28.71 13.39
CA LYS A 4 8.46 30.13 13.13
C LYS A 4 7.38 30.25 12.07
N PHE A 5 6.55 31.26 12.14
CA PHE A 5 5.47 31.48 11.20
C PHE A 5 5.99 31.57 9.76
N GLU A 6 7.13 32.23 9.58
CA GLU A 6 7.78 32.40 8.26
C GLU A 6 8.28 31.07 7.66
N ASP A 7 8.51 30.04 8.49
CA ASP A 7 8.95 28.71 8.05
C ASP A 7 7.77 27.84 7.56
N ILE A 8 6.55 28.19 7.89
CA ILE A 8 5.37 27.36 7.64
C ILE A 8 4.27 28.05 6.81
N PHE A 9 4.29 29.39 6.74
CA PHE A 9 3.33 30.16 5.95
C PHE A 9 4.04 30.75 4.74
N HIS A 10 3.53 30.43 3.55
CA HIS A 10 4.01 30.91 2.26
C HIS A 10 3.05 31.97 1.74
N GLU A 11 3.41 33.25 1.90
CA GLU A 11 2.55 34.40 1.58
C GLU A 11 2.24 34.49 0.08
N GLU A 12 3.19 34.12 -0.78
CA GLU A 12 3.01 34.11 -2.23
C GLU A 12 1.87 33.19 -2.70
N ASP A 13 1.70 32.07 -2.01
CA ASP A 13 0.72 31.06 -2.35
C ASP A 13 -0.48 31.05 -1.40
N LEU A 14 -0.47 31.85 -0.34
CA LEU A 14 -1.38 31.79 0.78
C LEU A 14 -1.53 30.36 1.32
N SER A 15 -0.40 29.65 1.41
CA SER A 15 -0.36 28.25 1.83
C SER A 15 0.32 28.11 3.18
N LEU A 16 -0.17 27.12 3.96
CA LEU A 16 0.44 26.70 5.20
C LEU A 16 1.01 25.30 5.02
N GLU A 17 2.35 25.18 5.06
CA GLU A 17 3.04 23.90 5.01
C GLU A 17 3.59 23.55 6.39
N ILE A 18 2.95 22.62 7.08
CA ILE A 18 3.40 22.14 8.38
C ILE A 18 4.32 20.95 8.15
N PRO A 19 5.64 21.09 8.41
CA PRO A 19 6.58 20.00 8.22
C PRO A 19 6.23 18.82 9.15
N ARG A 20 6.56 17.61 8.70
CA ARG A 20 6.38 16.43 9.53
C ARG A 20 7.25 16.55 10.78
N TYR A 21 6.60 16.66 11.92
CA TYR A 21 7.25 16.69 13.21
C TYR A 21 7.02 15.38 13.97
N VAL A 22 8.07 14.82 14.51
CA VAL A 22 8.02 13.65 15.41
C VAL A 22 8.72 14.02 16.69
N GLY A 23 8.01 13.92 17.82
CA GLY A 23 8.56 14.25 19.14
C GLY A 23 7.77 13.59 20.25
N GLN A 24 8.32 13.59 21.46
CA GLN A 24 7.60 13.14 22.63
C GLN A 24 6.57 14.19 23.02
N ILE A 25 5.32 13.78 23.18
CA ILE A 25 4.21 14.67 23.51
C ILE A 25 3.26 13.97 24.52
N THR A 26 2.72 14.73 25.46
CA THR A 26 1.66 14.23 26.34
C THR A 26 0.31 14.24 25.62
N GLU A 27 -0.61 13.39 26.03
CA GLU A 27 -1.97 13.36 25.46
C GLU A 27 -2.68 14.73 25.56
N LYS A 28 -2.50 15.44 26.67
CA LYS A 28 -3.06 16.79 26.87
C LYS A 28 -2.50 17.78 25.85
N ALA A 29 -1.19 17.75 25.60
CA ALA A 29 -0.56 18.62 24.63
C ALA A 29 -0.95 18.23 23.19
N PHE A 30 -1.10 16.93 22.89
CA PHE A 30 -1.61 16.45 21.62
C PHE A 30 -3.01 17.00 21.35
N ARG A 31 -3.94 16.88 22.29
CA ARG A 31 -5.32 17.39 22.15
C ARG A 31 -5.35 18.92 21.97
N ALA A 32 -4.52 19.66 22.71
CA ALA A 32 -4.41 21.12 22.55
C ALA A 32 -3.88 21.51 21.15
N THR A 33 -2.90 20.77 20.63
CA THR A 33 -2.37 20.98 19.28
C THR A 33 -3.43 20.68 18.23
N VAL A 34 -4.18 19.59 18.38
CA VAL A 34 -5.28 19.25 17.45
C VAL A 34 -6.33 20.35 17.43
N GLY A 35 -6.75 20.90 18.60
CA GLY A 35 -7.71 21.99 18.66
C GLY A 35 -7.25 23.27 17.95
N LEU A 36 -5.94 23.61 18.03
CA LEU A 36 -5.38 24.71 17.25
C LEU A 36 -5.42 24.44 15.75
N LEU A 37 -5.08 23.21 15.33
CA LEU A 37 -5.11 22.84 13.92
C LEU A 37 -6.53 22.78 13.36
N GLU A 38 -7.52 22.39 14.17
CA GLU A 38 -8.96 22.47 13.85
C GLU A 38 -9.38 23.92 13.58
N TYR A 39 -8.97 24.84 14.43
CA TYR A 39 -9.22 26.27 14.19
C TYR A 39 -8.61 26.74 12.87
N CYS A 40 -7.37 26.37 12.57
CA CYS A 40 -6.71 26.71 11.29
C CYS A 40 -7.46 26.12 10.09
N SER A 41 -7.99 24.91 10.19
CA SER A 41 -8.70 24.24 9.07
C SER A 41 -9.97 24.98 8.63
N GLN A 42 -10.58 25.79 9.51
CA GLN A 42 -11.76 26.60 9.19
C GLN A 42 -11.48 27.66 8.13
N PHE A 43 -10.23 28.06 7.96
CA PHE A 43 -9.81 29.05 6.98
C PHE A 43 -9.21 28.44 5.71
N ALA A 44 -8.99 27.13 5.70
CA ALA A 44 -8.40 26.45 4.56
C ALA A 44 -9.43 26.13 3.48
N VAL A 45 -9.04 26.28 2.23
CA VAL A 45 -9.85 25.96 1.02
C VAL A 45 -9.63 24.53 0.57
N ALA A 46 -8.40 24.03 0.72
CA ALA A 46 -8.01 22.69 0.32
C ALA A 46 -6.86 22.18 1.21
N GLY A 47 -6.53 20.92 1.06
CA GLY A 47 -5.50 20.25 1.86
C GLY A 47 -6.09 19.30 2.89
N SER A 48 -5.27 18.80 3.77
CA SER A 48 -5.66 18.12 5.02
C SER A 48 -4.51 18.10 5.98
N ILE A 49 -4.82 18.22 7.26
CA ILE A 49 -3.84 18.07 8.33
C ILE A 49 -4.07 16.73 9.00
N ARG A 50 -3.01 15.96 9.20
CA ARG A 50 -3.08 14.68 9.90
C ARG A 50 -2.19 14.72 11.12
N ALA A 51 -2.78 14.45 12.27
CA ALA A 51 -2.07 14.34 13.54
C ALA A 51 -2.30 12.95 14.14
N TRP A 52 -1.24 12.36 14.69
CA TRP A 52 -1.34 11.05 15.34
C TRP A 52 -0.37 10.93 16.50
N MET A 53 -0.72 10.10 17.46
CA MET A 53 0.11 9.74 18.59
C MET A 53 0.35 8.24 18.58
N ILE A 54 1.61 7.85 18.75
CA ILE A 54 2.03 6.44 18.77
C ILE A 54 2.62 6.12 20.14
N ASN A 55 2.23 4.98 20.69
CA ASN A 55 2.86 4.39 21.88
C ASN A 55 3.21 2.93 21.57
N GLU A 56 4.44 2.52 21.89
CA GLU A 56 4.95 1.15 21.67
C GLU A 56 4.69 0.57 20.27
N GLY A 57 4.66 1.46 19.26
CA GLY A 57 4.43 1.07 17.87
C GLY A 57 2.96 0.96 17.47
N GLU A 58 2.03 1.28 18.34
CA GLU A 58 0.59 1.34 18.08
C GLU A 58 0.09 2.78 17.99
N ILE A 59 -0.87 3.03 17.10
CA ILE A 59 -1.49 4.35 16.99
C ILE A 59 -2.57 4.48 18.05
N MET A 60 -2.31 5.33 19.05
CA MET A 60 -3.26 5.61 20.14
C MET A 60 -4.33 6.61 19.72
N HIS A 61 -3.93 7.64 18.98
CA HIS A 61 -4.84 8.65 18.47
C HIS A 61 -4.49 8.99 17.03
N PHE A 62 -5.50 9.20 16.22
CA PHE A 62 -5.36 9.64 14.84
C PHE A 62 -6.49 10.61 14.49
N VAL A 63 -6.14 11.79 14.01
CA VAL A 63 -7.08 12.82 13.57
C VAL A 63 -6.72 13.28 12.18
N THR A 64 -7.74 13.45 11.34
CA THR A 64 -7.61 14.11 10.04
C THR A 64 -8.53 15.33 10.02
N LEU A 65 -7.95 16.50 9.83
CA LEU A 65 -8.66 17.76 9.74
C LEU A 65 -8.79 18.15 8.27
N GLU A 66 -9.98 18.54 7.89
CA GLU A 66 -10.36 18.89 6.52
C GLU A 66 -10.66 20.38 6.43
N PRO A 67 -10.49 21.02 5.26
CA PRO A 67 -10.78 22.43 5.08
C PRO A 67 -12.28 22.73 5.16
N GLU A 68 -12.62 23.92 5.67
CA GLU A 68 -14.02 24.33 5.88
C GLU A 68 -14.39 25.71 5.26
N SER A 69 -13.44 26.49 4.73
CA SER A 69 -13.67 27.91 4.42
C SER A 69 -14.48 28.17 3.16
N ASP A 70 -14.16 27.58 2.01
CA ASP A 70 -14.93 27.81 0.78
C ASP A 70 -16.00 26.72 0.60
N LYS A 71 -17.25 27.11 0.90
CA LYS A 71 -18.39 26.17 0.82
C LYS A 71 -18.54 25.55 -0.56
N GLY A 72 -18.24 26.27 -1.63
CA GLY A 72 -18.43 25.78 -2.99
C GLY A 72 -17.39 24.76 -3.40
N VAL A 73 -16.12 24.97 -3.07
CA VAL A 73 -15.01 24.02 -3.30
C VAL A 73 -15.16 22.82 -2.39
N VAL A 74 -15.30 23.08 -1.09
CA VAL A 74 -15.39 22.06 -0.06
C VAL A 74 -16.59 21.14 -0.29
N GLN A 75 -17.77 21.67 -0.58
CA GLN A 75 -18.95 20.84 -0.85
C GLN A 75 -18.79 19.95 -2.08
N SER A 76 -18.22 20.49 -3.16
CA SER A 76 -17.94 19.72 -4.38
C SER A 76 -16.94 18.60 -4.10
N PHE A 77 -15.86 18.89 -3.37
CA PHE A 77 -14.87 17.90 -2.97
C PHE A 77 -15.45 16.83 -2.04
N VAL A 78 -16.18 17.24 -0.99
CA VAL A 78 -16.80 16.30 -0.02
C VAL A 78 -17.81 15.39 -0.72
N LYS A 79 -18.63 15.94 -1.63
CA LYS A 79 -19.54 15.15 -2.46
C LYS A 79 -18.77 14.12 -3.28
N GLY A 80 -17.77 14.56 -4.03
CA GLY A 80 -16.94 13.65 -4.83
C GLY A 80 -16.24 12.58 -4.00
N ARG A 81 -15.64 12.96 -2.86
CA ARG A 81 -14.98 12.02 -1.93
C ARG A 81 -15.91 10.94 -1.40
N LYS A 82 -17.16 11.28 -1.06
CA LYS A 82 -18.16 10.31 -0.62
C LYS A 82 -18.51 9.32 -1.74
N LEU A 83 -18.69 9.83 -2.95
CA LEU A 83 -19.07 9.04 -4.13
C LEU A 83 -17.96 8.11 -4.63
N VAL A 84 -16.69 8.45 -4.40
CA VAL A 84 -15.53 7.58 -4.76
C VAL A 84 -15.69 6.14 -4.26
N LYS A 85 -16.35 5.92 -3.12
CA LYS A 85 -16.53 4.59 -2.53
C LYS A 85 -17.81 3.89 -2.98
N VAL A 86 -18.69 4.56 -3.74
CA VAL A 86 -20.00 4.04 -4.13
C VAL A 86 -19.91 3.47 -5.55
N LYS A 87 -20.17 2.17 -5.67
CA LYS A 87 -20.19 1.50 -6.98
C LYS A 87 -21.35 2.04 -7.84
N GLY A 88 -21.07 2.33 -9.11
CA GLY A 88 -22.05 2.89 -10.05
C GLY A 88 -22.23 4.40 -9.94
N LYS A 89 -21.40 5.10 -9.13
CA LYS A 89 -21.37 6.56 -8.97
C LYS A 89 -20.05 7.18 -9.42
N GLU A 90 -19.31 6.46 -10.24
CA GLU A 90 -17.97 6.86 -10.68
C GLU A 90 -18.02 8.19 -11.46
N GLU A 91 -18.94 8.32 -12.41
CA GLU A 91 -19.07 9.55 -13.22
C GLU A 91 -19.49 10.75 -12.37
N GLU A 92 -20.45 10.54 -11.44
CA GLU A 92 -20.87 11.61 -10.52
C GLU A 92 -19.72 12.04 -9.59
N ALA A 93 -18.86 11.08 -9.20
CA ALA A 93 -17.68 11.38 -8.41
C ALA A 93 -16.67 12.22 -9.20
N ILE A 94 -16.40 11.85 -10.47
CA ILE A 94 -15.52 12.60 -11.38
C ILE A 94 -16.05 14.02 -11.59
N ASP A 95 -17.34 14.18 -11.88
CA ASP A 95 -17.97 15.51 -12.07
C ASP A 95 -17.81 16.39 -10.82
N ALA A 96 -18.13 15.85 -9.64
CA ALA A 96 -18.02 16.60 -8.40
C ALA A 96 -16.57 17.01 -8.08
N LEU A 97 -15.60 16.11 -8.31
CA LEU A 97 -14.17 16.38 -8.10
C LEU A 97 -13.64 17.38 -9.15
N SER A 98 -14.11 17.29 -10.39
CA SER A 98 -13.76 18.25 -11.45
C SER A 98 -14.25 19.65 -11.10
N LYS A 99 -15.47 19.80 -10.60
CA LYS A 99 -16.00 21.09 -10.11
C LYS A 99 -15.17 21.67 -8.95
N ALA A 100 -14.65 20.84 -8.08
CA ALA A 100 -13.74 21.28 -7.02
C ALA A 100 -12.41 21.79 -7.60
N ILE A 101 -11.86 21.10 -8.60
CA ILE A 101 -10.62 21.46 -9.29
C ILE A 101 -10.80 22.73 -10.13
N GLU A 102 -11.93 22.88 -10.82
CA GLU A 102 -12.24 24.10 -11.61
C GLU A 102 -12.29 25.36 -10.74
N LYS A 103 -12.81 25.23 -9.51
CA LYS A 103 -12.87 26.33 -8.56
C LYS A 103 -11.54 26.59 -7.85
N TYR A 104 -10.73 25.56 -7.66
CA TYR A 104 -9.42 25.64 -7.05
C TYR A 104 -8.47 24.61 -7.69
N ASP A 105 -7.69 25.06 -8.65
CA ASP A 105 -6.82 24.22 -9.48
C ASP A 105 -5.61 23.59 -8.73
N ARG A 106 -5.29 24.12 -7.54
CA ARG A 106 -4.27 23.56 -6.64
C ARG A 106 -4.83 22.55 -5.63
N HIS A 107 -6.03 22.00 -5.88
CA HIS A 107 -6.66 21.04 -4.98
C HIS A 107 -6.07 19.62 -5.15
N ALA A 108 -4.88 19.38 -4.58
CA ALA A 108 -4.13 18.11 -4.73
C ALA A 108 -4.97 16.87 -4.41
N GLN A 109 -5.77 16.92 -3.34
CA GLN A 109 -6.60 15.77 -2.94
C GLN A 109 -7.75 15.50 -3.93
N ALA A 110 -8.29 16.52 -4.58
CA ALA A 110 -9.33 16.32 -5.60
C ALA A 110 -8.73 15.59 -6.81
N TYR A 111 -7.53 15.96 -7.23
CA TYR A 111 -6.78 15.21 -8.25
C TYR A 111 -6.53 13.76 -7.82
N GLU A 112 -6.05 13.51 -6.60
CA GLU A 112 -5.81 12.14 -6.09
C GLU A 112 -7.09 11.30 -6.11
N ARG A 113 -8.21 11.87 -5.66
CA ARG A 113 -9.49 11.16 -5.64
C ARG A 113 -10.02 10.89 -7.04
N ARG A 114 -9.90 11.86 -7.97
CA ARG A 114 -10.32 11.68 -9.36
C ARG A 114 -9.45 10.66 -10.08
N ALA A 115 -8.13 10.71 -9.89
CA ALA A 115 -7.20 9.69 -10.38
C ALA A 115 -7.57 8.28 -9.93
N LYS A 116 -7.96 8.12 -8.68
CA LYS A 116 -8.38 6.84 -8.11
C LYS A 116 -9.67 6.30 -8.75
N VAL A 117 -10.62 7.16 -9.08
CA VAL A 117 -11.83 6.78 -9.81
C VAL A 117 -11.48 6.39 -11.25
N ASN A 118 -10.69 7.22 -11.95
CA ASN A 118 -10.22 6.93 -13.31
C ASN A 118 -9.45 5.61 -13.39
N PHE A 119 -8.60 5.32 -12.39
CA PHE A 119 -7.90 4.03 -12.30
C PHE A 119 -8.86 2.84 -12.24
N ARG A 120 -9.95 2.94 -11.47
CA ARG A 120 -10.96 1.86 -11.37
C ARG A 120 -11.75 1.67 -12.67
N LEU A 121 -11.93 2.75 -13.43
CA LEU A 121 -12.57 2.72 -14.75
C LEU A 121 -11.60 2.30 -15.87
N ASN A 122 -10.36 1.94 -15.54
CA ASN A 122 -9.28 1.64 -16.46
C ASN A 122 -8.85 2.83 -17.36
N ASN A 123 -9.25 4.05 -17.02
CA ASN A 123 -8.81 5.29 -17.67
C ASN A 123 -7.41 5.67 -17.16
N TYR A 124 -6.42 4.81 -17.43
CA TYR A 124 -5.08 4.92 -16.85
C TYR A 124 -4.33 6.18 -17.26
N HIS A 125 -4.58 6.70 -18.46
CA HIS A 125 -3.97 7.95 -18.93
C HIS A 125 -4.44 9.15 -18.06
N ASP A 126 -5.73 9.29 -17.86
CA ASP A 126 -6.30 10.36 -17.04
C ASP A 126 -5.92 10.20 -15.56
N ALA A 127 -5.92 8.95 -15.07
CA ALA A 127 -5.45 8.67 -13.72
C ALA A 127 -3.99 9.09 -13.52
N LEU A 128 -3.10 8.79 -14.48
CA LEU A 128 -1.68 9.15 -14.42
C LEU A 128 -1.49 10.68 -14.46
N ARG A 129 -2.22 11.37 -15.33
CA ARG A 129 -2.21 12.84 -15.40
C ARG A 129 -2.60 13.48 -14.06
N ASP A 130 -3.68 12.98 -13.46
CA ASP A 130 -4.18 13.49 -12.19
C ASP A 130 -3.24 13.15 -11.03
N TYR A 131 -2.64 11.96 -10.97
CA TYR A 131 -1.61 11.64 -9.98
C TYR A 131 -0.39 12.55 -10.12
N ASN A 132 0.07 12.83 -11.34
CA ASN A 132 1.18 13.74 -11.57
C ASN A 132 0.82 15.16 -11.10
N LYS A 133 -0.38 15.64 -11.40
CA LYS A 133 -0.85 16.97 -10.95
C LYS A 133 -0.95 17.03 -9.42
N CYS A 134 -1.46 15.96 -8.79
CA CYS A 134 -1.51 15.84 -7.34
C CYS A 134 -0.11 15.95 -6.72
N ILE A 135 0.86 15.17 -7.21
CA ILE A 135 2.23 15.13 -6.69
C ILE A 135 2.95 16.48 -6.89
N ASN A 136 2.74 17.13 -8.03
CA ASN A 136 3.32 18.44 -8.30
C ASN A 136 2.73 19.54 -7.41
N THR A 137 1.47 19.39 -7.00
CA THR A 137 0.78 20.36 -6.15
C THR A 137 1.08 20.11 -4.66
N ASP A 138 1.06 18.85 -4.23
CA ASP A 138 1.39 18.42 -2.87
C ASP A 138 2.20 17.11 -2.93
N PRO A 139 3.52 17.18 -2.84
CA PRO A 139 4.39 16.02 -2.89
C PRO A 139 4.33 15.16 -1.62
N THR A 140 3.55 15.54 -0.61
CA THR A 140 3.48 14.79 0.66
C THR A 140 2.40 13.70 0.65
N ILE A 141 1.56 13.62 -0.37
CA ILE A 141 0.42 12.68 -0.45
C ILE A 141 0.90 11.28 -0.89
N PRO A 142 1.07 10.31 0.03
CA PRO A 142 1.64 9.00 -0.30
C PRO A 142 0.72 8.15 -1.19
N THR A 143 -0.60 8.38 -1.12
CA THR A 143 -1.58 7.64 -1.94
C THR A 143 -1.47 7.95 -3.42
N ALA A 144 -0.97 9.13 -3.79
CA ALA A 144 -0.76 9.51 -5.18
C ALA A 144 0.41 8.70 -5.80
N TYR A 145 1.51 8.59 -5.08
CA TYR A 145 2.65 7.75 -5.49
C TYR A 145 2.25 6.29 -5.58
N TYR A 146 1.54 5.77 -4.59
CA TYR A 146 1.01 4.40 -4.61
C TYR A 146 0.11 4.14 -5.83
N GLY A 147 -0.79 5.08 -6.14
CA GLY A 147 -1.68 4.98 -7.30
C GLY A 147 -0.91 5.02 -8.62
N ARG A 148 0.08 5.90 -8.73
CA ARG A 148 0.96 6.02 -9.91
C ARG A 148 1.81 4.77 -10.09
N ALA A 149 2.39 4.23 -9.03
CA ALA A 149 3.13 2.96 -9.05
C ALA A 149 2.30 1.82 -9.64
N LYS A 150 1.04 1.69 -9.25
CA LYS A 150 0.15 0.66 -9.78
C LYS A 150 -0.05 0.77 -11.30
N ILE A 151 -0.07 1.99 -11.86
CA ILE A 151 -0.16 2.19 -13.31
C ILE A 151 1.12 1.73 -13.98
N HIS A 152 2.30 2.06 -13.41
CA HIS A 152 3.59 1.61 -13.93
C HIS A 152 3.73 0.08 -13.83
N MET A 153 3.24 -0.56 -12.76
CA MET A 153 3.19 -2.02 -12.66
C MET A 153 2.34 -2.66 -13.79
N LEU A 154 1.19 -2.06 -14.13
CA LEU A 154 0.34 -2.53 -15.23
C LEU A 154 1.02 -2.40 -16.60
N ARG A 155 1.98 -1.47 -16.72
CA ARG A 155 2.80 -1.28 -17.93
C ARG A 155 4.10 -2.08 -17.90
N GLU A 156 4.30 -2.88 -16.84
CA GLU A 156 5.54 -3.65 -16.59
C GLU A 156 6.81 -2.76 -16.45
N GLU A 157 6.63 -1.49 -16.09
CA GLU A 157 7.68 -0.50 -15.85
C GLU A 157 8.12 -0.62 -14.37
N TRP A 158 8.77 -1.76 -14.03
CA TRP A 158 8.98 -2.20 -12.64
C TRP A 158 9.88 -1.26 -11.84
N GLU A 159 10.95 -0.73 -12.45
CA GLU A 159 11.88 0.19 -11.81
C GLU A 159 11.17 1.51 -11.41
N ILE A 160 10.39 2.07 -12.34
CA ILE A 160 9.60 3.29 -12.09
C ILE A 160 8.54 3.03 -11.00
N ALA A 161 7.94 1.85 -11.02
CA ALA A 161 6.99 1.46 -9.98
C ALA A 161 7.67 1.40 -8.59
N ILE A 162 8.90 0.85 -8.50
CA ILE A 162 9.68 0.79 -7.25
C ILE A 162 9.97 2.19 -6.72
N GLU A 163 10.45 3.12 -7.56
CA GLU A 163 10.71 4.51 -7.17
C GLU A 163 9.46 5.16 -6.56
N ASN A 164 8.31 4.97 -7.18
CA ASN A 164 7.04 5.48 -6.67
C ASN A 164 6.62 4.79 -5.36
N LEU A 165 6.84 3.50 -5.22
CA LEU A 165 6.53 2.78 -3.98
C LEU A 165 7.46 3.20 -2.85
N ASP A 166 8.72 3.51 -3.13
CA ASP A 166 9.67 4.05 -2.15
C ASP A 166 9.22 5.42 -1.63
N GLU A 167 8.80 6.32 -2.52
CA GLU A 167 8.22 7.59 -2.10
C GLU A 167 6.91 7.40 -1.30
N SER A 168 6.07 6.46 -1.71
CA SER A 168 4.86 6.12 -0.95
C SER A 168 5.20 5.61 0.46
N ILE A 169 6.18 4.73 0.59
CA ILE A 169 6.65 4.20 1.88
C ILE A 169 7.23 5.32 2.74
N LYS A 170 8.12 6.15 2.18
CA LYS A 170 8.79 7.26 2.87
C LYS A 170 7.81 8.27 3.45
N LYS A 171 6.75 8.58 2.69
CA LYS A 171 5.73 9.58 3.06
C LYS A 171 4.57 8.99 3.87
N SER A 172 4.44 7.67 3.91
CA SER A 172 3.43 6.99 4.72
C SER A 172 3.80 7.02 6.20
N ILE A 173 2.79 7.06 7.05
CA ILE A 173 2.98 6.78 8.46
C ILE A 173 3.38 5.31 8.58
N ALA A 174 4.51 5.03 9.23
CA ALA A 174 4.93 3.68 9.53
C ALA A 174 3.81 2.96 10.30
N LEU A 175 3.62 1.66 10.02
CA LEU A 175 2.59 0.81 10.62
C LEU A 175 1.16 1.01 10.09
N GLN A 176 0.87 2.04 9.30
CA GLN A 176 -0.44 2.17 8.64
C GLN A 176 -0.58 1.21 7.45
N THR A 177 -1.82 0.92 7.12
CA THR A 177 -2.20 0.02 6.02
C THR A 177 -1.51 0.33 4.68
N LEU A 178 -1.35 1.62 4.32
CA LEU A 178 -0.72 2.01 3.05
C LEU A 178 0.78 1.68 3.01
N TYR A 179 1.50 1.88 4.11
CA TYR A 179 2.91 1.53 4.24
C TYR A 179 3.14 0.05 3.87
N TRP A 180 2.33 -0.84 4.43
CA TRP A 180 2.45 -2.28 4.19
C TRP A 180 1.98 -2.69 2.79
N LYS A 181 0.93 -2.04 2.26
CA LYS A 181 0.52 -2.23 0.87
C LYS A 181 1.63 -1.87 -0.11
N SER A 182 2.31 -0.75 0.13
CA SER A 182 3.42 -0.31 -0.74
C SER A 182 4.60 -1.27 -0.67
N ARG A 183 4.97 -1.77 0.54
CA ARG A 183 6.02 -2.78 0.68
C ARG A 183 5.69 -4.08 -0.04
N ARG A 184 4.47 -4.56 0.07
CA ARG A 184 4.04 -5.77 -0.64
C ARG A 184 4.16 -5.60 -2.16
N LEU A 185 3.65 -4.51 -2.72
CA LEU A 185 3.77 -4.26 -4.16
C LEU A 185 5.23 -4.07 -4.60
N LYS A 186 6.06 -3.43 -3.76
CA LYS A 186 7.48 -3.29 -4.03
C LYS A 186 8.20 -4.65 -4.10
N SER A 187 7.88 -5.56 -3.16
CA SER A 187 8.41 -6.92 -3.23
C SER A 187 8.00 -7.66 -4.50
N GLU A 188 6.77 -7.44 -4.97
CA GLU A 188 6.29 -8.00 -6.24
C GLU A 188 7.11 -7.48 -7.44
N CYS A 189 7.40 -6.17 -7.49
CA CYS A 189 8.26 -5.60 -8.52
C CYS A 189 9.68 -6.18 -8.47
N HIS A 190 10.28 -6.31 -7.27
CA HIS A 190 11.61 -6.93 -7.12
C HIS A 190 11.63 -8.39 -7.58
N ILE A 191 10.55 -9.16 -7.34
CA ILE A 191 10.41 -10.53 -7.86
C ILE A 191 10.41 -10.53 -9.39
N LYS A 192 9.67 -9.61 -10.04
CA LYS A 192 9.63 -9.49 -11.50
C LYS A 192 11.00 -9.17 -12.11
N LEU A 193 11.79 -8.35 -11.42
CA LEU A 193 13.17 -8.01 -11.80
C LEU A 193 14.20 -9.07 -11.36
N LYS A 194 13.78 -10.14 -10.67
CA LYS A 194 14.68 -11.15 -10.09
C LYS A 194 15.70 -10.59 -9.09
N GLU A 195 15.37 -9.49 -8.46
CA GLU A 195 16.16 -8.89 -7.41
C GLU A 195 15.85 -9.57 -6.05
N TRP A 196 16.29 -10.84 -5.94
CA TRP A 196 15.85 -11.76 -4.89
C TRP A 196 16.13 -11.25 -3.48
N GLN A 197 17.31 -10.64 -3.24
CA GLN A 197 17.69 -10.14 -1.91
C GLN A 197 16.78 -8.99 -1.46
N LYS A 198 16.44 -8.07 -2.40
CA LYS A 198 15.54 -6.95 -2.10
C LYS A 198 14.10 -7.43 -1.88
N ALA A 199 13.64 -8.38 -2.70
CA ALA A 199 12.34 -9.01 -2.52
C ALA A 199 12.24 -9.72 -1.16
N ALA A 200 13.27 -10.50 -0.78
CA ALA A 200 13.34 -11.19 0.50
C ALA A 200 13.26 -10.20 1.68
N PHE A 201 13.95 -9.07 1.59
CA PHE A 201 13.93 -8.05 2.63
C PHE A 201 12.50 -7.51 2.88
N ASP A 202 11.80 -7.07 1.83
CA ASP A 202 10.46 -6.50 1.96
C ASP A 202 9.43 -7.57 2.38
N LEU A 203 9.53 -8.80 1.87
CA LEU A 203 8.67 -9.91 2.25
C LEU A 203 8.88 -10.34 3.71
N LYS A 204 10.14 -10.40 4.17
CA LYS A 204 10.47 -10.71 5.56
C LYS A 204 9.85 -9.70 6.52
N LEU A 205 9.94 -8.41 6.20
CA LEU A 205 9.33 -7.37 7.01
C LEU A 205 7.80 -7.50 7.05
N PHE A 206 7.18 -7.80 5.90
CA PHE A 206 5.74 -7.96 5.80
C PHE A 206 5.25 -9.20 6.58
N THR A 207 5.90 -10.35 6.42
CA THR A 207 5.51 -11.62 7.07
C THR A 207 5.76 -11.63 8.57
N ASN A 208 6.72 -10.84 9.07
CA ASN A 208 6.98 -10.71 10.50
C ASN A 208 6.02 -9.74 11.21
N ARG A 209 5.22 -8.99 10.46
CA ARG A 209 4.25 -8.06 11.05
C ARG A 209 3.01 -8.81 11.53
N LYS A 210 2.61 -8.56 12.77
CA LYS A 210 1.31 -8.98 13.29
C LYS A 210 0.28 -7.94 12.85
N PHE A 211 -0.58 -8.30 11.92
CA PHE A 211 -1.70 -7.47 11.49
C PHE A 211 -2.91 -7.71 12.39
N ALA A 212 -3.67 -6.65 12.70
CA ALA A 212 -4.96 -6.75 13.36
C ALA A 212 -5.96 -7.56 12.49
N GLU A 213 -7.01 -8.08 13.11
CA GLU A 213 -8.00 -8.93 12.40
C GLU A 213 -8.69 -8.20 11.25
N ASP A 214 -8.93 -6.90 11.41
CA ASP A 214 -9.57 -6.03 10.44
C ASP A 214 -8.59 -5.33 9.47
N ASP A 215 -7.26 -5.54 9.63
CA ASP A 215 -6.28 -4.95 8.71
C ASP A 215 -6.34 -5.66 7.35
N PRO A 216 -6.64 -4.95 6.26
CA PRO A 216 -6.72 -5.54 4.93
C PRO A 216 -5.39 -6.15 4.43
N ASN A 217 -4.25 -5.84 5.05
CA ASN A 217 -2.98 -6.48 4.72
C ASN A 217 -2.92 -7.93 5.23
N LYS A 218 -3.68 -8.28 6.28
CA LYS A 218 -3.76 -9.64 6.79
C LYS A 218 -4.18 -10.64 5.71
N TYR A 219 -5.11 -10.22 4.82
CA TYR A 219 -5.54 -11.00 3.66
C TYR A 219 -4.38 -11.48 2.77
N TRP A 220 -3.28 -10.71 2.72
CA TRP A 220 -2.14 -10.95 1.84
C TRP A 220 -1.02 -11.77 2.50
N LEU A 221 -1.18 -12.22 3.75
CA LEU A 221 -0.13 -12.98 4.45
C LEU A 221 0.19 -14.31 3.76
N ARG A 222 -0.84 -15.04 3.30
CA ARG A 222 -0.66 -16.32 2.61
C ARG A 222 0.13 -16.13 1.31
N TRP A 223 -0.24 -15.12 0.51
CA TRP A 223 0.49 -14.69 -0.66
C TRP A 223 1.96 -14.34 -0.33
N ALA A 224 2.16 -13.55 0.71
CA ALA A 224 3.49 -13.08 1.11
C ALA A 224 4.39 -14.24 1.57
N TYR A 225 3.89 -15.16 2.39
CA TYR A 225 4.65 -16.35 2.80
C TYR A 225 4.98 -17.25 1.62
N TYR A 226 4.06 -17.48 0.70
CA TYR A 226 4.31 -18.26 -0.52
C TYR A 226 5.42 -17.63 -1.36
N HIS A 227 5.31 -16.34 -1.69
CA HIS A 227 6.32 -15.66 -2.49
C HIS A 227 7.66 -15.52 -1.76
N TYR A 228 7.64 -15.36 -0.44
CA TYR A 228 8.85 -15.39 0.36
C TYR A 228 9.55 -16.74 0.26
N GLY A 229 8.80 -17.84 0.34
CA GLY A 229 9.34 -19.18 0.11
C GLY A 229 9.96 -19.36 -1.28
N ILE A 230 9.30 -18.85 -2.34
CA ILE A 230 9.85 -18.86 -3.70
C ILE A 230 11.18 -18.11 -3.77
N VAL A 231 11.21 -16.88 -3.23
CA VAL A 231 12.41 -16.03 -3.23
C VAL A 231 13.56 -16.70 -2.47
N LEU A 232 13.27 -17.33 -1.33
CA LEU A 232 14.26 -18.07 -0.54
C LEU A 232 14.78 -19.32 -1.27
N LEU A 233 13.94 -20.00 -2.09
CA LEU A 233 14.42 -21.09 -2.95
C LEU A 233 15.44 -20.60 -3.99
N GLU A 234 15.19 -19.42 -4.59
CA GLU A 234 16.12 -18.79 -5.55
C GLU A 234 17.43 -18.34 -4.88
N LEU A 235 17.36 -18.00 -3.60
CA LEU A 235 18.52 -17.67 -2.76
C LEU A 235 19.20 -18.91 -2.13
N GLU A 236 18.70 -20.11 -2.43
CA GLU A 236 19.16 -21.40 -1.89
C GLU A 236 19.03 -21.53 -0.36
N ASP A 237 18.24 -20.67 0.29
CA ASP A 237 17.90 -20.80 1.71
C ASP A 237 16.72 -21.77 1.90
N PHE A 238 16.98 -23.05 1.64
CA PHE A 238 15.95 -24.09 1.60
C PHE A 238 15.25 -24.31 2.95
N GLN A 239 15.95 -24.08 4.07
CA GLN A 239 15.38 -24.26 5.40
C GLN A 239 14.33 -23.18 5.71
N GLU A 240 14.67 -21.92 5.48
CA GLU A 240 13.72 -20.81 5.67
C GLU A 240 12.61 -20.85 4.62
N ALA A 241 12.90 -21.26 3.36
CA ALA A 241 11.89 -21.49 2.34
C ALA A 241 10.81 -22.48 2.79
N LEU A 242 11.24 -23.62 3.38
CA LEU A 242 10.32 -24.62 3.91
C LEU A 242 9.43 -24.05 5.01
N LYS A 243 10.00 -23.30 5.97
CA LYS A 243 9.21 -22.62 7.02
C LYS A 243 8.19 -21.65 6.44
N ALA A 244 8.57 -20.90 5.41
CA ALA A 244 7.66 -19.97 4.74
C ALA A 244 6.49 -20.71 4.06
N PHE A 245 6.76 -21.82 3.35
CA PHE A 245 5.68 -22.61 2.74
C PHE A 245 4.79 -23.32 3.78
N ASP A 246 5.36 -23.79 4.90
CA ASP A 246 4.55 -24.32 6.00
C ASP A 246 3.59 -23.25 6.53
N LYS A 247 4.07 -22.02 6.76
CA LYS A 247 3.22 -20.89 7.17
C LYS A 247 2.15 -20.53 6.12
N ALA A 248 2.49 -20.58 4.83
CA ALA A 248 1.52 -20.37 3.78
C ALA A 248 0.42 -21.45 3.75
N ALA A 249 0.80 -22.73 4.02
CA ALA A 249 -0.13 -23.85 4.08
C ALA A 249 -1.05 -23.82 5.31
N ASP A 250 -0.58 -23.26 6.43
CA ASP A 250 -1.36 -23.12 7.68
C ASP A 250 -2.43 -22.01 7.59
N LEU A 251 -2.32 -21.11 6.62
CA LEU A 251 -3.28 -20.00 6.42
C LEU A 251 -4.45 -20.44 5.53
N PRO A 252 -5.66 -19.90 5.79
CA PRO A 252 -6.83 -20.24 4.99
C PRO A 252 -6.65 -19.83 3.53
N GLU A 253 -7.19 -20.62 2.63
CA GLU A 253 -7.23 -20.29 1.21
C GLU A 253 -8.15 -19.10 0.97
N VAL A 254 -7.62 -18.10 0.28
CA VAL A 254 -8.31 -16.88 -0.11
C VAL A 254 -8.04 -16.61 -1.59
N ASN A 255 -8.82 -15.73 -2.21
CA ASN A 255 -8.60 -15.39 -3.62
C ASN A 255 -7.42 -14.41 -3.79
N ASP A 256 -6.22 -14.86 -3.35
CA ASP A 256 -4.95 -14.11 -3.41
C ASP A 256 -4.09 -14.47 -4.63
N GLY A 257 -4.58 -15.35 -5.50
CA GLY A 257 -3.87 -15.84 -6.68
C GLY A 257 -2.86 -16.96 -6.40
N VAL A 258 -2.78 -17.46 -5.16
CA VAL A 258 -1.92 -18.59 -4.78
C VAL A 258 -2.78 -19.83 -4.56
N SER A 259 -2.54 -20.89 -5.31
CA SER A 259 -3.26 -22.16 -5.14
C SER A 259 -2.61 -23.03 -4.07
N GLU A 260 -3.41 -23.86 -3.41
CA GLU A 260 -2.90 -24.91 -2.53
C GLU A 260 -1.95 -25.86 -3.27
N VAL A 261 -2.24 -26.12 -4.53
CA VAL A 261 -1.41 -26.96 -5.42
C VAL A 261 0.00 -26.38 -5.56
N ASP A 262 0.12 -25.06 -5.72
CA ASP A 262 1.42 -24.40 -5.84
C ASP A 262 2.18 -24.47 -4.51
N ILE A 263 1.50 -24.20 -3.39
CA ILE A 263 2.13 -24.30 -2.05
C ILE A 263 2.67 -25.72 -1.82
N LEU A 264 1.85 -26.75 -2.04
CA LEU A 264 2.26 -28.14 -1.87
C LEU A 264 3.44 -28.51 -2.78
N THR A 265 3.41 -28.05 -4.03
CA THR A 265 4.48 -28.33 -5.01
C THR A 265 5.80 -27.74 -4.53
N PHE A 266 5.83 -26.47 -4.17
CA PHE A 266 7.05 -25.78 -3.77
C PHE A 266 7.52 -26.18 -2.36
N ARG A 267 6.59 -26.49 -1.45
CA ARG A 267 6.93 -27.10 -0.15
C ARG A 267 7.59 -28.46 -0.33
N GLY A 268 7.08 -29.28 -1.25
CA GLY A 268 7.70 -30.55 -1.61
C GLY A 268 9.12 -30.36 -2.15
N ILE A 269 9.36 -29.37 -3.01
CA ILE A 269 10.69 -29.02 -3.50
C ILE A 269 11.61 -28.62 -2.34
N ALA A 270 11.14 -27.74 -1.44
CA ALA A 270 11.93 -27.31 -0.28
C ALA A 270 12.27 -28.49 0.65
N LYS A 271 11.31 -29.40 0.92
CA LYS A 271 11.55 -30.64 1.68
C LYS A 271 12.60 -31.53 1.02
N GLN A 272 12.52 -31.70 -0.31
CA GLN A 272 13.50 -32.50 -1.06
C GLN A 272 14.91 -31.91 -0.92
N LYS A 273 15.04 -30.59 -1.11
CA LYS A 273 16.33 -29.88 -0.99
C LYS A 273 16.91 -29.89 0.42
N THR A 274 16.06 -29.98 1.44
CA THR A 274 16.49 -30.06 2.85
C THR A 274 16.65 -31.50 3.36
N GLY A 275 16.47 -32.52 2.51
CA GLY A 275 16.53 -33.92 2.89
C GLY A 275 15.43 -34.41 3.84
N LYS A 276 14.34 -33.61 3.99
CA LYS A 276 13.23 -33.96 4.87
C LYS A 276 12.31 -35.01 4.23
N SER A 277 11.89 -35.98 5.03
CA SER A 277 10.87 -36.94 4.65
C SER A 277 9.54 -36.24 4.34
N GLY A 278 8.69 -36.88 3.52
CA GLY A 278 7.35 -36.37 3.21
C GLY A 278 7.27 -35.47 1.98
N TYR A 279 8.38 -35.14 1.29
CA TYR A 279 8.34 -34.41 0.02
C TYR A 279 7.52 -35.15 -1.05
N VAL A 280 7.62 -36.49 -1.10
CA VAL A 280 6.84 -37.32 -2.04
C VAL A 280 5.34 -37.21 -1.76
N LYS A 281 4.94 -37.10 -0.48
CA LYS A 281 3.55 -36.94 -0.10
C LYS A 281 3.00 -35.62 -0.66
N ASP A 282 3.70 -34.50 -0.44
CA ASP A 282 3.27 -33.18 -0.94
C ASP A 282 3.17 -33.18 -2.47
N ILE A 283 4.16 -33.76 -3.16
CA ILE A 283 4.16 -33.85 -4.63
C ILE A 283 3.02 -34.74 -5.15
N LYS A 284 2.76 -35.89 -4.51
CA LYS A 284 1.63 -36.76 -4.87
C LYS A 284 0.29 -36.06 -4.71
N GLU A 285 0.11 -35.35 -3.58
CA GLU A 285 -1.11 -34.60 -3.30
C GLU A 285 -1.32 -33.47 -4.30
N ALA A 286 -0.29 -32.67 -4.58
CA ALA A 286 -0.34 -31.61 -5.60
C ALA A 286 -0.64 -32.17 -6.99
N ALA A 287 -0.05 -33.33 -7.36
CA ALA A 287 -0.30 -34.00 -8.63
C ALA A 287 -1.75 -34.52 -8.75
N ALA A 288 -2.30 -35.07 -7.67
CA ALA A 288 -3.69 -35.53 -7.60
C ALA A 288 -4.68 -34.37 -7.76
N LYS A 289 -4.37 -33.20 -7.20
CA LYS A 289 -5.12 -31.94 -7.36
C LYS A 289 -4.90 -31.23 -8.72
N GLY A 290 -4.18 -31.85 -9.66
CA GLY A 290 -4.06 -31.38 -11.04
C GLY A 290 -2.77 -30.60 -11.34
N GLY A 291 -1.85 -30.42 -10.38
CA GLY A 291 -0.60 -29.67 -10.55
C GLY A 291 0.28 -30.21 -11.67
N LYS A 292 0.45 -29.44 -12.73
CA LYS A 292 1.27 -29.86 -13.90
C LYS A 292 2.73 -30.13 -13.52
N ARG A 293 3.34 -29.20 -12.75
CA ARG A 293 4.72 -29.31 -12.27
C ARG A 293 4.89 -30.51 -11.34
N ALA A 294 3.96 -30.70 -10.40
CA ALA A 294 3.96 -31.83 -9.50
C ALA A 294 3.83 -33.19 -10.22
N LYS A 295 2.96 -33.28 -11.26
CA LYS A 295 2.86 -34.48 -12.11
C LYS A 295 4.16 -34.80 -12.83
N SER A 296 4.86 -33.79 -13.37
CA SER A 296 6.18 -33.98 -14.00
C SER A 296 7.23 -34.48 -12.98
N MET A 297 7.25 -33.86 -11.78
CA MET A 297 8.17 -34.29 -10.71
C MET A 297 7.88 -35.71 -10.25
N LEU A 298 6.61 -36.09 -10.11
CA LEU A 298 6.24 -37.45 -9.69
C LEU A 298 6.71 -38.53 -10.67
N LYS A 299 6.65 -38.27 -11.98
CA LYS A 299 7.19 -39.18 -12.99
C LYS A 299 8.70 -39.39 -12.86
N ASN A 300 9.44 -38.37 -12.44
CA ASN A 300 10.90 -38.47 -12.25
C ASN A 300 11.28 -39.18 -10.95
N ILE A 301 10.41 -39.12 -9.93
CA ILE A 301 10.60 -39.83 -8.65
C ILE A 301 10.34 -41.37 -8.79
N GLN A 302 9.48 -41.73 -9.74
CA GLN A 302 9.09 -43.13 -9.99
C GLN A 302 10.02 -43.89 -10.96
N LYS A 303 10.94 -43.17 -11.62
CA LYS A 303 12.04 -43.73 -12.41
C LYS A 303 13.25 -44.01 -11.53
#